data_cc1ff1b504405fd652415568d77885df
#
_entry.id   cc1ff1b504405fd652415568d77885df
#
_cell.length_a   1.000
_cell.length_b   1.000
_cell.length_c   1.000
_cell.angle_alpha   90.00
_cell.angle_beta   90.00
_cell.angle_gamma   90.00
#
_symmetry.space_group_name_H-M   'P 1'
#
loop_
_entity.id
_entity.type
_entity.pdbx_description
1 polymer ?
#
loop_
_entity_poly.entity_id
_entity_poly.type
_entity_poly.pdbx_seq_one_letter_code
_entity_poly.pdbx_strand_id
1 'polypeptide(L)'
;MGWHFAHIAYTEAFWILEKLAHHPSLFPQYRRLFAADGLPKSERQKLPSIEFVQDYLEIVRSKVLYYLETAPLANQIRLWKWLIQHESQHNETICYLLQLAEPKGSYPKAKSHPIPNLGEMVKIAAGEFIVGNEGIEAQDNERSCYLLDLETYWIDIYPVTCSQYREFILSQGYQRKEFWSPDGWQWKENNLISQPLYWSDTPETDYHPVYGVSWYEAQAYAKFALKRLPTETEWEKAASGNSQKRSYPWGNQHPLSTQCNFDTLIGHTTPVNAYPEGQSAYGCYDLLGNVWEWTDSWFGGYPNFTPYPYREYSQVYFDNQHRVLRGGSWVTRPWVLRNSFRNWYYPTVREIFAGFRCAKSED
;
A
#
# COMPACT_ATOMS: atom_id res chain seq x y z
N MET A 1 17.19 6.45 -5.56
CA MET A 1 16.43 6.36 -6.83
C MET A 1 17.13 5.48 -7.88
N GLY A 2 18.37 5.74 -8.27
CA GLY A 2 19.05 5.00 -9.35
C GLY A 2 19.02 3.47 -9.22
N TRP A 3 19.12 2.93 -8.01
CA TRP A 3 19.00 1.49 -7.79
C TRP A 3 17.64 0.93 -8.22
N HIS A 4 16.54 1.64 -7.95
CA HIS A 4 15.19 1.18 -8.32
C HIS A 4 15.01 1.12 -9.83
N PHE A 5 15.47 2.12 -10.58
CA PHE A 5 15.45 2.08 -12.05
C PHE A 5 16.23 0.91 -12.62
N ALA A 6 17.46 0.71 -12.12
CA ALA A 6 18.29 -0.40 -12.57
C ALA A 6 17.73 -1.77 -12.14
N HIS A 7 17.09 -1.86 -10.98
CA HIS A 7 16.43 -3.09 -10.53
C HIS A 7 15.18 -3.42 -11.38
N ILE A 8 14.39 -2.42 -11.79
CA ILE A 8 13.29 -2.62 -12.74
C ILE A 8 13.85 -3.22 -14.04
N ALA A 9 14.88 -2.60 -14.64
CA ALA A 9 15.53 -3.11 -15.86
C ALA A 9 16.08 -4.55 -15.67
N TYR A 10 16.76 -4.80 -14.56
CA TYR A 10 17.25 -6.13 -14.23
C TYR A 10 16.12 -7.18 -14.15
N THR A 11 15.03 -6.83 -13.47
CA THR A 11 13.90 -7.75 -13.26
C THR A 11 13.20 -8.08 -14.58
N GLU A 12 13.01 -7.09 -15.46
CA GLU A 12 12.52 -7.33 -16.82
C GLU A 12 13.47 -8.20 -17.64
N ALA A 13 14.76 -7.86 -17.65
CA ALA A 13 15.75 -8.65 -18.39
C ALA A 13 15.78 -10.10 -17.91
N PHE A 14 15.79 -10.30 -16.61
CA PHE A 14 15.86 -11.64 -16.02
C PHE A 14 14.62 -12.47 -16.35
N TRP A 15 13.42 -11.93 -16.07
CA TRP A 15 12.21 -12.72 -16.22
C TRP A 15 11.74 -12.85 -17.67
N ILE A 16 11.81 -11.78 -18.47
CA ILE A 16 11.33 -11.82 -19.86
C ILE A 16 12.42 -12.32 -20.79
N LEU A 17 13.60 -11.70 -20.81
CA LEU A 17 14.60 -12.05 -21.82
C LEU A 17 15.30 -13.36 -21.49
N GLU A 18 15.76 -13.54 -20.24
CA GLU A 18 16.51 -14.76 -19.89
C GLU A 18 15.57 -15.97 -19.68
N LYS A 19 14.46 -15.82 -18.91
CA LYS A 19 13.60 -16.96 -18.55
C LYS A 19 12.55 -17.32 -19.60
N LEU A 20 11.92 -16.33 -20.24
CA LEU A 20 10.88 -16.62 -21.26
C LEU A 20 11.45 -16.67 -22.67
N ALA A 21 12.30 -15.72 -23.08
CA ALA A 21 12.84 -15.62 -24.41
C ALA A 21 14.16 -16.42 -24.59
N HIS A 22 14.72 -16.98 -23.50
CA HIS A 22 15.98 -17.74 -23.50
C HIS A 22 17.18 -16.99 -24.07
N HIS A 23 17.19 -15.66 -23.95
CA HIS A 23 18.34 -14.84 -24.31
C HIS A 23 19.45 -14.95 -23.25
N PRO A 24 20.73 -14.83 -23.65
CA PRO A 24 21.82 -14.70 -22.68
C PRO A 24 21.65 -13.41 -21.88
N SER A 25 22.18 -13.42 -20.65
CA SER A 25 22.16 -12.22 -19.78
C SER A 25 22.86 -11.05 -20.46
N LEU A 26 22.16 -9.89 -20.51
CA LEU A 26 22.68 -8.70 -21.19
C LEU A 26 23.84 -8.05 -20.41
N PHE A 27 23.76 -8.02 -19.09
CA PHE A 27 24.71 -7.33 -18.23
C PHE A 27 25.02 -8.18 -16.97
N PRO A 28 25.67 -9.36 -17.14
CA PRO A 28 25.86 -10.32 -16.06
C PRO A 28 26.68 -9.77 -14.88
N GLN A 29 27.56 -8.79 -15.11
CA GLN A 29 28.37 -8.15 -14.07
C GLN A 29 27.53 -7.35 -13.06
N TYR A 30 26.34 -6.88 -13.45
CA TYR A 30 25.45 -6.11 -12.58
C TYR A 30 24.37 -6.93 -11.88
N ARG A 31 24.28 -8.23 -12.19
CA ARG A 31 23.26 -9.10 -11.61
C ARG A 31 23.24 -9.01 -10.09
N ARG A 32 24.39 -9.13 -9.46
CA ARG A 32 24.53 -9.11 -8.01
C ARG A 32 24.17 -7.75 -7.41
N LEU A 33 24.42 -6.65 -8.11
CA LEU A 33 24.12 -5.30 -7.65
C LEU A 33 22.63 -4.99 -7.72
N PHE A 34 21.94 -5.44 -8.77
CA PHE A 34 20.55 -5.07 -9.04
C PHE A 34 19.53 -6.14 -8.66
N ALA A 35 19.93 -7.37 -8.37
CA ALA A 35 19.04 -8.37 -7.79
C ALA A 35 18.63 -8.00 -6.35
N ALA A 36 17.36 -8.24 -5.98
CA ALA A 36 16.87 -7.93 -4.64
C ALA A 36 17.61 -8.73 -3.54
N ASP A 37 17.99 -9.96 -3.85
CA ASP A 37 18.72 -10.90 -2.99
C ASP A 37 20.25 -10.85 -3.20
N GLY A 38 20.74 -10.00 -4.09
CA GLY A 38 22.14 -10.03 -4.54
C GLY A 38 23.14 -9.46 -3.53
N LEU A 39 22.86 -8.30 -2.96
CA LEU A 39 23.70 -7.59 -1.98
C LEU A 39 22.86 -7.00 -0.84
N PRO A 40 23.42 -6.88 0.36
CA PRO A 40 22.80 -6.10 1.44
C PRO A 40 22.59 -4.63 1.02
N LYS A 41 21.54 -3.98 1.56
CA LYS A 41 21.25 -2.57 1.22
C LYS A 41 22.42 -1.62 1.42
N SER A 42 23.25 -1.83 2.45
CA SER A 42 24.44 -1.05 2.74
C SER A 42 25.53 -1.13 1.67
N GLU A 43 25.56 -2.22 0.89
CA GLU A 43 26.54 -2.44 -0.17
C GLU A 43 26.07 -1.96 -1.56
N ARG A 44 24.78 -1.55 -1.68
CA ARG A 44 24.18 -1.06 -2.93
C ARG A 44 24.44 0.43 -3.20
N GLN A 45 25.40 1.04 -2.51
CA GLN A 45 25.67 2.49 -2.62
C GLN A 45 26.56 2.86 -3.84
N LYS A 46 27.35 1.94 -4.34
CA LYS A 46 28.23 2.16 -5.50
C LYS A 46 27.49 1.84 -6.79
N LEU A 47 26.63 2.76 -7.21
CA LEU A 47 25.87 2.63 -8.45
C LEU A 47 26.66 3.15 -9.65
N PRO A 48 26.43 2.61 -10.86
CA PRO A 48 26.83 3.25 -12.10
C PRO A 48 26.25 4.66 -12.23
N SER A 49 26.72 5.42 -13.23
CA SER A 49 26.18 6.75 -13.51
C SER A 49 24.69 6.68 -13.88
N ILE A 50 23.98 7.77 -13.73
CA ILE A 50 22.55 7.82 -14.05
C ILE A 50 22.32 7.61 -15.55
N GLU A 51 23.20 8.10 -16.39
CA GLU A 51 23.17 7.91 -17.84
C GLU A 51 23.26 6.42 -18.17
N PHE A 52 24.19 5.69 -17.54
CA PHE A 52 24.29 4.23 -17.72
C PHE A 52 22.99 3.53 -17.30
N VAL A 53 22.39 3.93 -16.17
CA VAL A 53 21.14 3.32 -15.70
C VAL A 53 19.99 3.59 -16.66
N GLN A 54 19.93 4.77 -17.24
CA GLN A 54 18.94 5.13 -18.27
C GLN A 54 19.14 4.30 -19.55
N ASP A 55 20.36 4.24 -20.06
CA ASP A 55 20.71 3.41 -21.24
C ASP A 55 20.39 1.93 -21.00
N TYR A 56 20.71 1.43 -19.80
CA TYR A 56 20.41 0.05 -19.41
C TYR A 56 18.89 -0.24 -19.46
N LEU A 57 18.09 0.65 -18.87
CA LEU A 57 16.63 0.52 -18.87
C LEU A 57 16.08 0.57 -20.30
N GLU A 58 16.57 1.49 -21.15
CA GLU A 58 16.13 1.64 -22.54
C GLU A 58 16.48 0.42 -23.39
N ILE A 59 17.72 -0.09 -23.28
CA ILE A 59 18.15 -1.30 -23.99
C ILE A 59 17.29 -2.51 -23.60
N VAL A 60 17.06 -2.72 -22.31
CA VAL A 60 16.24 -3.82 -21.84
C VAL A 60 14.79 -3.67 -22.33
N ARG A 61 14.19 -2.49 -22.13
CA ARG A 61 12.81 -2.21 -22.52
C ARG A 61 12.58 -2.39 -24.03
N SER A 62 13.49 -1.92 -24.86
CA SER A 62 13.40 -2.10 -26.30
C SER A 62 13.41 -3.58 -26.71
N LYS A 63 14.24 -4.40 -26.07
CA LYS A 63 14.28 -5.86 -26.34
C LYS A 63 13.05 -6.59 -25.81
N VAL A 64 12.55 -6.18 -24.65
CA VAL A 64 11.32 -6.73 -24.06
C VAL A 64 10.12 -6.43 -24.95
N LEU A 65 9.99 -5.19 -25.44
CA LEU A 65 8.91 -4.80 -26.35
C LEU A 65 8.99 -5.55 -27.69
N TYR A 66 10.21 -5.75 -28.23
CA TYR A 66 10.42 -6.55 -29.44
C TYR A 66 9.99 -8.02 -29.23
N TYR A 67 10.35 -8.63 -28.09
CA TYR A 67 9.89 -9.97 -27.76
C TYR A 67 8.37 -10.06 -27.60
N LEU A 68 7.74 -9.02 -27.03
CA LEU A 68 6.30 -8.94 -26.82
C LEU A 68 5.50 -9.14 -28.12
N GLU A 69 6.01 -8.70 -29.28
CA GLU A 69 5.34 -8.83 -30.56
C GLU A 69 5.07 -10.29 -30.96
N THR A 70 5.90 -11.20 -30.48
CA THR A 70 5.81 -12.64 -30.83
C THR A 70 5.62 -13.57 -29.61
N ALA A 71 5.54 -12.99 -28.41
CA ALA A 71 5.44 -13.75 -27.16
C ALA A 71 4.14 -14.56 -27.08
N PRO A 72 4.18 -15.84 -26.64
CA PRO A 72 2.98 -16.67 -26.44
C PRO A 72 2.24 -16.23 -25.17
N LEU A 73 1.62 -15.05 -25.21
CA LEU A 73 1.03 -14.39 -24.05
C LEU A 73 0.03 -15.26 -23.29
N ALA A 74 -0.72 -16.11 -23.97
CA ALA A 74 -1.70 -16.98 -23.32
C ALA A 74 -1.10 -17.81 -22.17
N ASN A 75 0.16 -18.21 -22.29
CA ASN A 75 0.87 -19.03 -21.30
C ASN A 75 1.75 -18.17 -20.36
N GLN A 76 1.96 -16.91 -20.67
CA GLN A 76 2.92 -16.04 -19.96
C GLN A 76 2.27 -14.86 -19.25
N ILE A 77 0.99 -14.62 -19.50
CA ILE A 77 0.29 -13.40 -19.08
C ILE A 77 0.39 -13.09 -17.59
N ARG A 78 0.43 -14.13 -16.73
CA ARG A 78 0.58 -13.94 -15.28
C ARG A 78 1.92 -13.27 -14.94
N LEU A 79 3.01 -13.67 -15.58
CA LEU A 79 4.34 -13.10 -15.33
C LEU A 79 4.41 -11.65 -15.85
N TRP A 80 3.84 -11.38 -17.03
CA TRP A 80 3.76 -10.02 -17.57
C TRP A 80 2.98 -9.08 -16.65
N LYS A 81 1.82 -9.51 -16.14
CA LYS A 81 1.04 -8.75 -15.17
C LYS A 81 1.79 -8.55 -13.85
N TRP A 82 2.50 -9.56 -13.39
CA TRP A 82 3.34 -9.45 -12.20
C TRP A 82 4.43 -8.39 -12.38
N LEU A 83 5.12 -8.36 -13.53
CA LEU A 83 6.17 -7.38 -13.81
C LEU A 83 5.66 -5.94 -13.82
N ILE A 84 4.51 -5.69 -14.45
CA ILE A 84 3.88 -4.35 -14.45
C ILE A 84 3.58 -3.90 -13.01
N GLN A 85 3.11 -4.80 -12.17
CA GLN A 85 2.82 -4.50 -10.76
C GLN A 85 4.10 -4.31 -9.95
N HIS A 86 5.13 -5.11 -10.19
CA HIS A 86 6.45 -4.97 -9.57
C HIS A 86 7.08 -3.61 -9.91
N GLU A 87 7.08 -3.20 -11.17
CA GLU A 87 7.52 -1.86 -11.58
C GLU A 87 6.72 -0.77 -10.86
N SER A 88 5.41 -0.94 -10.77
CA SER A 88 4.52 0.03 -10.12
C SER A 88 4.82 0.21 -8.64
N GLN A 89 5.14 -0.86 -7.92
CA GLN A 89 5.58 -0.80 -6.52
C GLN A 89 6.90 -0.03 -6.38
N HIS A 90 7.83 -0.21 -7.32
CA HIS A 90 9.09 0.56 -7.34
C HIS A 90 8.88 2.03 -7.70
N ASN A 91 7.97 2.34 -8.63
CA ASN A 91 7.58 3.72 -8.95
C ASN A 91 6.99 4.43 -7.73
N GLU A 92 6.15 3.75 -6.98
CA GLU A 92 5.62 4.27 -5.72
C GLU A 92 6.75 4.54 -4.70
N THR A 93 7.72 3.62 -4.57
CA THR A 93 8.88 3.83 -3.71
C THR A 93 9.71 5.04 -4.14
N ILE A 94 9.85 5.28 -5.44
CA ILE A 94 10.52 6.48 -5.98
C ILE A 94 9.75 7.74 -5.58
N CYS A 95 8.41 7.73 -5.64
CA CYS A 95 7.59 8.85 -5.18
C CYS A 95 7.78 9.16 -3.68
N TYR A 96 7.92 8.14 -2.83
CA TYR A 96 8.26 8.34 -1.41
C TYR A 96 9.61 9.04 -1.25
N LEU A 97 10.63 8.63 -2.01
CA LEU A 97 11.96 9.24 -1.97
C LEU A 97 11.96 10.68 -2.49
N LEU A 98 11.16 10.98 -3.51
CA LEU A 98 10.99 12.35 -4.01
C LEU A 98 10.30 13.23 -2.96
N GLN A 99 9.24 12.75 -2.33
CA GLN A 99 8.54 13.48 -1.27
C GLN A 99 9.44 13.82 -0.08
N LEU A 100 10.37 12.91 0.26
CA LEU A 100 11.37 13.16 1.32
C LEU A 100 12.42 14.20 0.92
N ALA A 101 12.70 14.34 -0.38
CA ALA A 101 13.68 15.28 -0.90
C ALA A 101 13.12 16.69 -1.14
N GLU A 102 11.80 16.81 -1.30
CA GLU A 102 11.14 18.08 -1.54
C GLU A 102 10.77 18.78 -0.24
N PRO A 103 10.89 20.12 -0.18
CA PRO A 103 10.30 20.89 0.92
C PRO A 103 8.79 20.69 0.91
N LYS A 104 8.18 20.60 2.09
CA LYS A 104 6.72 20.42 2.26
C LYS A 104 5.97 21.42 1.38
N GLY A 105 5.34 20.92 0.32
CA GLY A 105 4.57 21.73 -0.62
C GLY A 105 3.34 22.33 0.04
N SER A 106 2.88 23.48 -0.45
CA SER A 106 1.59 24.02 -0.07
C SER A 106 0.50 23.18 -0.76
N TYR A 107 -0.41 22.61 0.02
CA TYR A 107 -1.61 21.97 -0.53
C TYR A 107 -2.44 23.02 -1.30
N PRO A 108 -2.93 22.71 -2.50
CA PRO A 108 -3.91 23.56 -3.15
C PRO A 108 -5.12 23.74 -2.23
N LYS A 109 -5.66 24.95 -2.17
CA LYS A 109 -6.88 25.21 -1.43
C LYS A 109 -8.05 24.46 -2.06
N ALA A 110 -8.24 23.21 -1.67
CA ALA A 110 -9.42 22.46 -2.04
C ALA A 110 -10.62 23.03 -1.28
N LYS A 111 -11.75 23.20 -1.98
CA LYS A 111 -13.01 23.51 -1.31
C LYS A 111 -13.46 22.23 -0.60
N SER A 112 -13.11 22.09 0.68
CA SER A 112 -13.65 21.02 1.52
C SER A 112 -15.05 21.42 1.97
N HIS A 113 -16.01 20.51 1.80
CA HIS A 113 -17.29 20.64 2.48
C HIS A 113 -17.16 19.97 3.85
N PRO A 114 -17.66 20.60 4.92
CA PRO A 114 -17.64 19.99 6.24
C PRO A 114 -18.27 18.59 6.21
N ILE A 115 -17.62 17.62 6.85
CA ILE A 115 -18.15 16.27 7.03
C ILE A 115 -18.87 16.27 8.37
N PRO A 116 -20.21 16.05 8.41
CA PRO A 116 -20.99 16.25 9.63
C PRO A 116 -20.59 15.30 10.77
N ASN A 117 -20.14 14.09 10.47
CA ASN A 117 -19.91 13.02 11.43
C ASN A 117 -18.57 12.33 11.22
N LEU A 118 -17.46 13.09 11.37
CA LEU A 118 -16.11 12.50 11.42
C LEU A 118 -16.04 11.48 12.56
N GLY A 119 -15.55 10.28 12.28
CA GLY A 119 -15.46 9.20 13.25
C GLY A 119 -16.73 8.32 13.34
N GLU A 120 -17.73 8.57 12.49
CA GLU A 120 -18.87 7.67 12.32
C GLU A 120 -18.40 6.30 11.82
N MET A 121 -19.02 5.26 12.39
CA MET A 121 -18.69 3.87 12.07
C MET A 121 -19.90 3.17 11.47
N VAL A 122 -19.63 2.24 10.56
CA VAL A 122 -20.67 1.35 10.02
C VAL A 122 -20.52 -0.05 10.61
N LYS A 123 -21.67 -0.67 10.91
CA LYS A 123 -21.73 -2.05 11.38
C LYS A 123 -21.54 -3.02 10.21
N ILE A 124 -20.58 -3.93 10.33
CA ILE A 124 -20.38 -5.05 9.44
C ILE A 124 -20.91 -6.31 10.14
N ALA A 125 -21.99 -6.87 9.64
CA ALA A 125 -22.61 -8.04 10.24
C ALA A 125 -21.69 -9.27 10.16
N ALA A 126 -21.80 -10.14 11.18
CA ALA A 126 -21.16 -11.46 11.20
C ALA A 126 -21.51 -12.26 9.94
N GLY A 127 -20.66 -13.20 9.60
CA GLY A 127 -20.88 -14.17 8.54
C GLY A 127 -19.69 -14.35 7.62
N GLU A 128 -19.81 -15.35 6.78
CA GLU A 128 -18.78 -15.80 5.86
C GLU A 128 -18.54 -14.81 4.72
N PHE A 129 -17.28 -14.69 4.31
CA PHE A 129 -16.89 -14.04 3.07
C PHE A 129 -15.62 -14.68 2.49
N ILE A 130 -15.34 -14.42 1.23
CA ILE A 130 -14.17 -14.99 0.53
C ILE A 130 -13.01 -14.00 0.62
N VAL A 131 -11.94 -14.40 1.31
CA VAL A 131 -10.66 -13.69 1.39
C VAL A 131 -9.78 -14.02 0.19
N GLY A 132 -8.99 -13.06 -0.27
CA GLY A 132 -7.96 -13.29 -1.28
C GLY A 132 -8.46 -13.17 -2.73
N ASN A 133 -7.67 -13.58 -3.73
CA ASN A 133 -7.96 -13.42 -5.15
C ASN A 133 -7.32 -14.54 -5.98
N GLU A 134 -8.09 -15.12 -6.93
CA GLU A 134 -7.59 -16.12 -7.89
C GLU A 134 -7.46 -15.57 -9.32
N GLY A 135 -7.72 -14.27 -9.52
CA GLY A 135 -7.57 -13.61 -10.81
C GLY A 135 -6.15 -13.72 -11.36
N ILE A 136 -6.00 -13.57 -12.65
CA ILE A 136 -4.70 -13.68 -13.32
C ILE A 136 -3.72 -12.58 -12.88
N GLU A 137 -4.23 -11.46 -12.39
CA GLU A 137 -3.48 -10.33 -11.84
C GLU A 137 -3.06 -10.52 -10.37
N ALA A 138 -3.66 -11.50 -9.67
CA ALA A 138 -3.39 -11.70 -8.25
C ALA A 138 -1.94 -12.12 -8.00
N GLN A 139 -1.31 -11.41 -7.06
CA GLN A 139 0.03 -11.75 -6.56
C GLN A 139 -0.01 -13.08 -5.79
N ASP A 140 1.14 -13.65 -5.52
CA ASP A 140 1.23 -14.93 -4.78
C ASP A 140 0.64 -14.82 -3.38
N ASN A 141 0.85 -13.68 -2.71
CA ASN A 141 0.39 -13.42 -1.34
C ASN A 141 -1.12 -13.11 -1.23
N GLU A 142 -1.82 -12.88 -2.34
CA GLU A 142 -3.28 -12.74 -2.39
C GLU A 142 -3.98 -14.09 -2.60
N ARG A 143 -3.23 -15.15 -2.93
CA ARG A 143 -3.68 -16.51 -3.21
C ARG A 143 -3.40 -17.41 -1.98
N SER A 144 -4.08 -18.49 -1.79
CA SER A 144 -5.31 -18.99 -2.36
C SER A 144 -6.52 -18.34 -1.70
N CYS A 145 -7.63 -18.21 -2.44
CA CYS A 145 -8.88 -17.80 -1.81
C CYS A 145 -9.34 -18.82 -0.77
N TYR A 146 -9.88 -18.33 0.34
CA TYR A 146 -10.49 -19.17 1.35
C TYR A 146 -11.71 -18.49 1.97
N LEU A 147 -12.62 -19.32 2.47
CA LEU A 147 -13.81 -18.85 3.18
C LEU A 147 -13.43 -18.56 4.64
N LEU A 148 -13.83 -17.40 5.12
CA LEU A 148 -13.61 -16.99 6.50
C LEU A 148 -14.91 -16.46 7.10
N ASP A 149 -15.26 -16.96 8.27
CA ASP A 149 -16.34 -16.40 9.06
C ASP A 149 -15.78 -15.34 10.01
N LEU A 150 -16.33 -14.14 9.95
CA LEU A 150 -15.99 -13.03 10.85
C LEU A 150 -17.19 -12.69 11.73
N GLU A 151 -16.90 -12.42 12.98
CA GLU A 151 -17.87 -11.87 13.90
C GLU A 151 -18.29 -10.45 13.51
N THR A 152 -19.37 -9.95 14.10
CA THR A 152 -19.81 -8.56 13.90
C THR A 152 -18.77 -7.59 14.43
N TYR A 153 -18.48 -6.56 13.66
CA TYR A 153 -17.60 -5.46 14.04
C TYR A 153 -18.10 -4.14 13.47
N TRP A 154 -17.52 -3.06 13.96
CA TRP A 154 -17.72 -1.72 13.44
C TRP A 154 -16.43 -1.22 12.79
N ILE A 155 -16.53 -0.47 11.70
CA ILE A 155 -15.37 0.13 11.03
C ILE A 155 -15.68 1.58 10.68
N ASP A 156 -14.68 2.46 10.76
CA ASP A 156 -14.84 3.87 10.38
C ASP A 156 -15.24 3.98 8.90
N ILE A 157 -16.23 4.84 8.63
CA ILE A 157 -16.68 5.13 7.27
C ILE A 157 -15.53 5.76 6.45
N TYR A 158 -14.74 6.62 7.07
CA TYR A 158 -13.61 7.34 6.49
C TYR A 158 -12.28 6.94 7.12
N PRO A 159 -11.15 7.09 6.42
CA PRO A 159 -9.84 7.12 7.07
C PRO A 159 -9.79 8.23 8.13
N VAL A 160 -8.94 8.05 9.14
CA VAL A 160 -8.72 9.09 10.16
C VAL A 160 -8.16 10.35 9.51
N THR A 161 -8.81 11.48 9.75
CA THR A 161 -8.45 12.77 9.15
C THR A 161 -7.39 13.52 9.96
N CYS A 162 -6.78 14.52 9.33
CA CYS A 162 -5.82 15.42 10.00
C CYS A 162 -6.49 16.16 11.17
N SER A 163 -7.75 16.61 11.06
CA SER A 163 -8.44 17.25 12.16
C SER A 163 -8.63 16.32 13.37
N GLN A 164 -9.03 15.08 13.15
CA GLN A 164 -9.15 14.08 14.21
C GLN A 164 -7.78 13.76 14.84
N TYR A 165 -6.74 13.64 14.02
CA TYR A 165 -5.39 13.34 14.51
C TYR A 165 -4.80 14.55 15.28
N ARG A 166 -5.17 15.77 14.92
CA ARG A 166 -4.82 17.00 15.67
C ARG A 166 -5.32 16.93 17.11
N GLU A 167 -6.53 16.43 17.35
CA GLU A 167 -7.06 16.23 18.70
C GLU A 167 -6.18 15.28 19.53
N PHE A 168 -5.66 14.22 18.92
CA PHE A 168 -4.71 13.32 19.57
C PHE A 168 -3.41 14.06 19.96
N ILE A 169 -2.86 14.87 19.05
CA ILE A 169 -1.65 15.68 19.33
C ILE A 169 -1.91 16.68 20.46
N LEU A 170 -3.00 17.45 20.35
CA LEU A 170 -3.37 18.47 21.35
C LEU A 170 -3.70 17.85 22.72
N SER A 171 -4.23 16.65 22.75
CA SER A 171 -4.46 15.87 23.97
C SER A 171 -3.19 15.22 24.53
N GLN A 172 -2.02 15.65 24.06
CA GLN A 172 -0.72 15.13 24.46
C GLN A 172 -0.56 13.62 24.19
N GLY A 173 -1.16 13.11 23.12
CA GLY A 173 -1.14 11.69 22.77
C GLY A 173 0.28 11.12 22.62
N TYR A 174 1.22 11.93 22.14
CA TYR A 174 2.64 11.54 22.05
C TYR A 174 3.38 11.53 23.41
N GLN A 175 2.85 12.16 24.44
CA GLN A 175 3.42 12.21 25.79
C GLN A 175 2.75 11.19 26.75
N ARG A 176 1.62 10.63 26.38
CA ARG A 176 0.79 9.77 27.20
C ARG A 176 1.06 8.29 26.89
N LYS A 177 1.93 7.67 27.69
CA LYS A 177 2.42 6.30 27.51
C LYS A 177 1.29 5.27 27.47
N GLU A 178 0.17 5.52 28.13
CA GLU A 178 -0.97 4.60 28.20
C GLU A 178 -1.60 4.29 26.84
N PHE A 179 -1.41 5.12 25.82
CA PHE A 179 -1.91 4.86 24.47
C PHE A 179 -0.98 3.96 23.64
N TRP A 180 0.28 3.88 24.00
CA TRP A 180 1.30 3.17 23.23
C TRP A 180 1.49 1.73 23.70
N SER A 181 1.86 0.85 22.78
CA SER A 181 2.47 -0.42 23.15
C SER A 181 3.88 -0.18 23.71
N PRO A 182 4.43 -1.11 24.51
CA PRO A 182 5.79 -0.96 25.04
C PRO A 182 6.83 -0.68 23.94
N ASP A 183 6.79 -1.45 22.85
CA ASP A 183 7.72 -1.31 21.73
C ASP A 183 7.51 0.02 20.98
N GLY A 184 6.27 0.42 20.75
CA GLY A 184 5.92 1.69 20.13
C GLY A 184 6.38 2.89 20.95
N TRP A 185 6.21 2.82 22.27
CA TRP A 185 6.71 3.84 23.17
C TRP A 185 8.23 3.97 23.11
N GLN A 186 8.93 2.84 23.23
CA GLN A 186 10.40 2.82 23.16
C GLN A 186 10.91 3.36 21.82
N TRP A 187 10.31 2.91 20.72
CA TRP A 187 10.66 3.38 19.38
C TRP A 187 10.46 4.89 19.24
N LYS A 188 9.31 5.41 19.67
CA LYS A 188 8.97 6.84 19.61
C LYS A 188 9.96 7.68 20.41
N GLU A 189 10.29 7.28 21.65
CA GLU A 189 11.26 7.96 22.51
C GLU A 189 12.65 7.98 21.85
N ASN A 190 13.13 6.82 21.37
CA ASN A 190 14.46 6.70 20.77
C ASN A 190 14.62 7.54 19.49
N ASN A 191 13.54 7.81 18.78
CA ASN A 191 13.53 8.57 17.53
C ASN A 191 12.98 9.98 17.68
N LEU A 192 12.65 10.42 18.90
CA LEU A 192 12.12 11.76 19.23
C LEU A 192 10.87 12.11 18.40
N ILE A 193 9.96 11.14 18.21
CA ILE A 193 8.76 11.31 17.40
C ILE A 193 7.70 12.05 18.21
N SER A 194 7.14 13.13 17.63
CA SER A 194 6.13 13.98 18.28
C SER A 194 4.95 14.35 17.38
N GLN A 195 4.99 13.97 16.11
CA GLN A 195 3.93 14.19 15.11
C GLN A 195 4.17 13.34 13.88
N PRO A 196 3.19 13.16 12.98
CA PRO A 196 3.36 12.46 11.70
C PRO A 196 4.49 13.07 10.84
N LEU A 197 5.14 12.25 10.01
CA LEU A 197 6.29 12.69 9.19
C LEU A 197 5.91 13.82 8.22
N TYR A 198 4.73 13.70 7.58
CA TYR A 198 4.22 14.69 6.62
C TYR A 198 3.18 15.62 7.24
N TRP A 199 3.23 15.82 8.57
CA TRP A 199 2.25 16.63 9.26
C TRP A 199 2.22 18.08 8.76
N SER A 200 1.01 18.53 8.43
CA SER A 200 0.72 19.93 8.11
C SER A 200 -0.43 20.38 9.01
N ASP A 201 -0.14 21.36 9.88
CA ASP A 201 -1.14 21.91 10.80
C ASP A 201 -1.85 23.10 10.17
N THR A 202 -2.64 22.82 9.13
CA THR A 202 -3.40 23.85 8.40
C THR A 202 -4.86 23.42 8.22
N PRO A 203 -5.82 24.37 8.28
CA PRO A 203 -7.23 24.06 8.05
C PRO A 203 -7.53 23.43 6.69
N GLU A 204 -6.70 23.70 5.69
CA GLU A 204 -6.83 23.15 4.34
C GLU A 204 -6.74 21.62 4.33
N THR A 205 -6.03 21.03 5.29
CA THR A 205 -5.84 19.58 5.40
C THR A 205 -6.81 18.90 6.37
N ASP A 206 -7.68 19.63 7.04
CA ASP A 206 -8.54 19.10 8.11
C ASP A 206 -9.31 17.84 7.71
N TYR A 207 -9.83 17.81 6.51
CA TYR A 207 -10.61 16.67 5.99
C TYR A 207 -9.78 15.70 5.14
N HIS A 208 -8.49 15.92 4.98
CA HIS A 208 -7.59 14.97 4.35
C HIS A 208 -7.24 13.85 5.32
N PRO A 209 -6.97 12.62 4.83
CA PRO A 209 -6.49 11.57 5.70
C PRO A 209 -5.12 11.95 6.28
N VAL A 210 -4.91 11.66 7.56
CA VAL A 210 -3.56 11.72 8.12
C VAL A 210 -2.70 10.66 7.47
N TYR A 211 -1.46 11.00 7.12
CA TYR A 211 -0.51 10.05 6.53
C TYR A 211 0.93 10.34 6.95
N GLY A 212 1.84 9.43 6.62
CA GLY A 212 3.20 9.49 7.14
C GLY A 212 3.25 9.14 8.62
N VAL A 213 2.37 8.26 9.05
CA VAL A 213 2.31 7.66 10.39
C VAL A 213 2.85 6.22 10.33
N SER A 214 3.57 5.82 11.36
CA SER A 214 3.93 4.44 11.61
C SER A 214 2.73 3.62 12.07
N TRP A 215 2.83 2.30 12.03
CA TRP A 215 1.83 1.42 12.64
C TRP A 215 1.65 1.70 14.15
N TYR A 216 2.73 2.00 14.85
CA TYR A 216 2.68 2.35 16.28
C TYR A 216 1.90 3.64 16.54
N GLU A 217 2.06 4.66 15.70
CA GLU A 217 1.30 5.91 15.78
C GLU A 217 -0.18 5.68 15.50
N ALA A 218 -0.50 4.86 14.49
CA ALA A 218 -1.87 4.47 14.15
C ALA A 218 -2.53 3.68 15.30
N GLN A 219 -1.82 2.73 15.91
CA GLN A 219 -2.29 1.96 17.07
C GLN A 219 -2.53 2.87 18.29
N ALA A 220 -1.61 3.79 18.57
CA ALA A 220 -1.73 4.73 19.69
C ALA A 220 -2.95 5.64 19.54
N TYR A 221 -3.18 6.18 18.34
CA TYR A 221 -4.39 6.93 18.03
C TYR A 221 -5.65 6.08 18.21
N ALA A 222 -5.68 4.88 17.68
CA ALA A 222 -6.84 4.01 17.79
C ALA A 222 -7.21 3.75 19.27
N LYS A 223 -6.21 3.50 20.12
CA LYS A 223 -6.42 3.36 21.57
C LYS A 223 -6.90 4.65 22.23
N PHE A 224 -6.37 5.82 21.85
CA PHE A 224 -6.88 7.12 22.29
C PHE A 224 -8.36 7.30 21.95
N ALA A 225 -8.77 6.89 20.74
CA ALA A 225 -10.16 6.97 20.27
C ALA A 225 -11.05 5.86 20.84
N LEU A 226 -10.59 5.02 21.77
CA LEU A 226 -11.29 3.84 22.31
C LEU A 226 -11.71 2.85 21.22
N LYS A 227 -10.85 2.69 20.22
CA LYS A 227 -10.99 1.83 19.06
C LYS A 227 -9.72 0.95 18.92
N ARG A 228 -9.65 0.20 17.85
CA ARG A 228 -8.46 -0.57 17.42
C ARG A 228 -8.24 -0.41 15.91
N LEU A 229 -7.11 -0.89 15.41
CA LEU A 229 -6.96 -1.05 13.96
C LEU A 229 -7.81 -2.25 13.49
N PRO A 230 -8.34 -2.23 12.27
CA PRO A 230 -8.97 -3.41 11.68
C PRO A 230 -7.91 -4.48 11.40
N THR A 231 -8.30 -5.75 11.45
CA THR A 231 -7.53 -6.80 10.80
C THR A 231 -7.61 -6.63 9.27
N GLU A 232 -6.66 -7.20 8.53
CA GLU A 232 -6.72 -7.12 7.06
C GLU A 232 -7.97 -7.78 6.48
N THR A 233 -8.49 -8.81 7.14
CA THR A 233 -9.70 -9.52 6.72
C THR A 233 -10.97 -8.72 7.02
N GLU A 234 -11.03 -8.00 8.14
CA GLU A 234 -12.11 -7.05 8.41
C GLU A 234 -12.10 -5.91 7.37
N TRP A 235 -10.92 -5.38 7.07
CA TRP A 235 -10.77 -4.36 6.05
C TRP A 235 -11.23 -4.87 4.66
N GLU A 236 -10.81 -6.08 4.27
CA GLU A 236 -11.19 -6.67 2.98
C GLU A 236 -12.69 -6.94 2.90
N LYS A 237 -13.33 -7.43 3.98
CA LYS A 237 -14.78 -7.62 4.02
C LYS A 237 -15.53 -6.30 3.87
N ALA A 238 -15.08 -5.24 4.55
CA ALA A 238 -15.67 -3.91 4.42
C ALA A 238 -15.55 -3.34 2.99
N ALA A 239 -14.48 -3.68 2.28
CA ALA A 239 -14.24 -3.26 0.91
C ALA A 239 -14.99 -4.11 -0.12
N SER A 240 -14.92 -5.44 -0.03
CA SER A 240 -15.43 -6.34 -1.06
C SER A 240 -16.92 -6.70 -0.92
N GLY A 241 -17.52 -6.41 0.23
CA GLY A 241 -18.89 -6.84 0.54
C GLY A 241 -18.93 -8.29 1.04
N ASN A 242 -20.12 -8.84 1.13
CA ASN A 242 -20.33 -10.19 1.68
C ASN A 242 -20.16 -11.32 0.64
N SER A 243 -21.22 -11.78 0.02
CA SER A 243 -21.24 -12.97 -0.84
C SER A 243 -20.79 -12.71 -2.28
N GLN A 244 -20.84 -11.48 -2.76
CA GLN A 244 -20.38 -11.12 -4.11
C GLN A 244 -18.98 -10.54 -3.98
N LYS A 245 -17.98 -11.36 -4.29
CA LYS A 245 -16.59 -10.92 -4.28
C LYS A 245 -16.37 -9.83 -5.32
N ARG A 246 -16.27 -8.59 -4.85
CA ARG A 246 -15.98 -7.43 -5.68
C ARG A 246 -14.48 -7.19 -5.74
N SER A 247 -13.98 -6.92 -6.93
CA SER A 247 -12.56 -6.55 -7.12
C SER A 247 -12.26 -5.17 -6.53
N TYR A 248 -13.25 -4.27 -6.53
CA TYR A 248 -13.18 -2.89 -6.02
C TYR A 248 -14.37 -2.60 -5.10
N PRO A 249 -14.31 -1.59 -4.24
CA PRO A 249 -15.43 -1.26 -3.33
C PRO A 249 -16.76 -1.03 -4.06
N TRP A 250 -16.72 -0.37 -5.20
CA TRP A 250 -17.88 -0.04 -6.05
C TRP A 250 -18.33 -1.19 -6.98
N GLY A 251 -17.59 -2.28 -7.08
CA GLY A 251 -17.94 -3.43 -7.95
C GLY A 251 -16.75 -4.03 -8.68
N ASN A 252 -16.91 -4.34 -9.98
CA ASN A 252 -15.88 -4.99 -10.79
C ASN A 252 -15.38 -4.12 -11.97
N GLN A 253 -15.82 -2.88 -12.06
CA GLN A 253 -15.34 -1.94 -13.06
C GLN A 253 -14.01 -1.35 -12.64
N HIS A 254 -13.07 -1.23 -13.60
CA HIS A 254 -11.76 -0.64 -13.35
C HIS A 254 -11.88 0.76 -12.74
N PRO A 255 -10.90 1.17 -11.89
CA PRO A 255 -10.92 2.47 -11.24
C PRO A 255 -11.03 3.64 -12.23
N LEU A 256 -11.90 4.60 -11.89
CA LEU A 256 -12.05 5.87 -12.58
C LEU A 256 -11.65 7.01 -11.64
N SER A 257 -11.26 8.15 -12.22
CA SER A 257 -10.91 9.36 -11.45
C SER A 257 -12.09 9.98 -10.66
N THR A 258 -13.32 9.51 -10.88
CA THR A 258 -14.51 9.88 -10.10
C THR A 258 -14.75 8.99 -8.89
N GLN A 259 -14.01 7.88 -8.76
CA GLN A 259 -14.22 6.86 -7.73
C GLN A 259 -13.13 6.84 -6.66
N CYS A 260 -11.91 7.23 -7.00
CA CYS A 260 -10.80 7.28 -6.04
C CYS A 260 -9.65 8.19 -6.53
N ASN A 261 -8.77 8.55 -5.61
CA ASN A 261 -7.55 9.31 -5.88
C ASN A 261 -6.38 8.34 -6.06
N PHE A 262 -5.83 8.25 -7.27
CA PHE A 262 -4.78 7.32 -7.64
C PHE A 262 -3.93 7.84 -8.81
N ASP A 263 -2.89 7.14 -9.18
CA ASP A 263 -2.10 7.35 -10.40
C ASP A 263 -1.51 8.77 -10.54
N THR A 264 -1.25 9.45 -9.42
CA THR A 264 -0.76 10.84 -9.38
C THR A 264 -1.66 11.87 -10.07
N LEU A 265 -2.93 11.54 -10.35
CA LEU A 265 -3.85 12.41 -11.09
C LEU A 265 -4.05 13.77 -10.43
N ILE A 266 -4.04 13.80 -9.08
CA ILE A 266 -4.16 15.05 -8.30
C ILE A 266 -2.79 15.51 -7.79
N GLY A 267 -1.87 14.60 -7.53
CA GLY A 267 -0.52 14.90 -7.02
C GLY A 267 -0.40 15.04 -5.51
N HIS A 268 -1.48 14.84 -4.75
CA HIS A 268 -1.53 14.87 -3.28
C HIS A 268 -2.80 14.17 -2.79
N THR A 269 -2.96 14.03 -1.47
CA THR A 269 -4.21 13.52 -0.87
C THR A 269 -5.39 14.44 -1.15
N THR A 270 -6.60 13.90 -1.07
CA THR A 270 -7.88 14.62 -1.20
C THR A 270 -8.71 14.47 0.07
N PRO A 271 -9.71 15.35 0.32
CA PRO A 271 -10.66 15.16 1.41
C PRO A 271 -11.33 13.79 1.33
N VAL A 272 -11.49 13.14 2.50
CA VAL A 272 -11.97 11.74 2.60
C VAL A 272 -13.40 11.50 2.08
N ASN A 273 -14.15 12.55 1.77
CA ASN A 273 -15.49 12.46 1.16
C ASN A 273 -15.53 12.89 -0.33
N ALA A 274 -14.35 13.06 -0.95
CA ALA A 274 -14.26 13.58 -2.32
C ALA A 274 -14.86 12.63 -3.38
N TYR A 275 -14.94 11.33 -3.09
CA TYR A 275 -15.32 10.30 -4.06
C TYR A 275 -16.56 9.49 -3.63
N PRO A 276 -17.77 10.06 -3.68
CA PRO A 276 -18.99 9.35 -3.27
C PRO A 276 -19.33 8.14 -4.14
N GLU A 277 -18.86 8.11 -5.41
CA GLU A 277 -19.02 6.95 -6.29
C GLU A 277 -18.07 5.79 -5.95
N GLY A 278 -17.06 6.05 -5.11
CA GLY A 278 -16.05 5.07 -4.66
C GLY A 278 -16.43 4.28 -3.41
N GLN A 279 -17.65 4.47 -2.88
CA GLN A 279 -18.11 3.80 -1.67
C GLN A 279 -18.19 2.28 -1.84
N SER A 280 -17.91 1.57 -0.75
CA SER A 280 -18.19 0.14 -0.68
C SER A 280 -19.71 -0.12 -0.46
N ALA A 281 -20.09 -1.40 -0.55
CA ALA A 281 -21.46 -1.80 -0.26
C ALA A 281 -21.94 -1.44 1.16
N TYR A 282 -21.01 -1.22 2.07
CA TYR A 282 -21.28 -0.79 3.45
C TYR A 282 -21.21 0.73 3.63
N GLY A 283 -20.95 1.49 2.58
CA GLY A 283 -20.85 2.95 2.63
C GLY A 283 -19.49 3.47 3.10
N CYS A 284 -18.45 2.65 3.17
CA CYS A 284 -17.10 3.11 3.48
C CYS A 284 -16.48 3.82 2.28
N TYR A 285 -15.88 4.98 2.52
CA TYR A 285 -15.16 5.78 1.53
C TYR A 285 -13.67 5.49 1.53
N ASP A 286 -12.99 5.87 0.46
CA ASP A 286 -11.51 5.86 0.33
C ASP A 286 -10.84 4.53 0.70
N LEU A 287 -11.56 3.41 0.52
CA LEU A 287 -10.97 2.09 0.70
C LEU A 287 -9.92 1.77 -0.38
N LEU A 288 -9.97 2.47 -1.52
CA LEU A 288 -8.92 2.40 -2.53
C LEU A 288 -8.42 3.80 -2.88
N GLY A 289 -7.10 3.92 -3.03
CA GLY A 289 -6.44 5.18 -3.31
C GLY A 289 -6.30 6.08 -2.07
N ASN A 290 -6.00 7.32 -2.30
CA ASN A 290 -5.72 8.38 -1.33
C ASN A 290 -4.53 8.06 -0.40
N VAL A 291 -4.67 7.13 0.55
CA VAL A 291 -3.56 6.66 1.40
C VAL A 291 -3.66 5.14 1.62
N TRP A 292 -2.53 4.46 1.68
CA TRP A 292 -2.47 3.11 2.23
C TRP A 292 -3.00 3.09 3.66
N GLU A 293 -3.63 2.01 4.07
CA GLU A 293 -4.18 1.90 5.43
C GLU A 293 -3.51 0.77 6.22
N TRP A 294 -2.92 1.11 7.35
CA TRP A 294 -2.37 0.14 8.30
C TRP A 294 -3.47 -0.75 8.88
N THR A 295 -3.20 -2.05 8.93
CA THR A 295 -4.05 -3.03 9.61
C THR A 295 -3.33 -3.66 10.81
N ASP A 296 -4.08 -4.34 11.68
CA ASP A 296 -3.50 -5.05 12.84
C ASP A 296 -2.95 -6.44 12.50
N SER A 297 -2.94 -6.81 11.23
CA SER A 297 -2.47 -8.13 10.80
C SER A 297 -0.97 -8.16 10.53
N TRP A 298 -0.30 -9.20 10.97
CA TRP A 298 1.02 -9.54 10.50
C TRP A 298 0.96 -10.08 9.06
N PHE A 299 1.95 -9.74 8.25
CA PHE A 299 2.02 -10.25 6.89
C PHE A 299 2.44 -11.72 6.91
N GLY A 300 1.56 -12.59 6.42
CA GLY A 300 1.74 -14.03 6.34
C GLY A 300 1.08 -14.61 5.10
N GLY A 301 1.46 -15.85 4.74
CA GLY A 301 0.83 -16.56 3.63
C GLY A 301 -0.59 -16.98 3.98
N TYR A 302 -1.49 -16.90 3.01
CA TYR A 302 -2.82 -17.52 3.12
C TYR A 302 -2.72 -19.05 3.08
N PRO A 303 -3.77 -19.78 3.47
CA PRO A 303 -3.76 -21.25 3.39
C PRO A 303 -3.33 -21.76 2.00
N ASN A 304 -2.45 -22.76 1.95
CA ASN A 304 -1.89 -23.32 0.70
C ASN A 304 -1.06 -22.33 -0.14
N PHE A 305 -0.49 -21.31 0.48
CA PHE A 305 0.39 -20.37 -0.20
C PHE A 305 1.48 -21.08 -1.03
N THR A 306 1.70 -20.59 -2.24
CA THR A 306 2.79 -21.04 -3.14
C THR A 306 3.48 -19.81 -3.71
N PRO A 307 4.81 -19.66 -3.53
CA PRO A 307 5.54 -18.47 -4.00
C PRO A 307 5.51 -18.36 -5.53
N TYR A 308 5.39 -17.11 -6.02
CA TYR A 308 5.41 -16.81 -7.45
C TYR A 308 5.82 -15.33 -7.70
N PRO A 309 6.68 -15.06 -8.68
CA PRO A 309 7.43 -16.02 -9.51
C PRO A 309 8.62 -16.61 -8.77
N TYR A 310 8.99 -16.10 -7.61
CA TYR A 310 10.09 -16.57 -6.77
C TYR A 310 9.81 -16.28 -5.28
N ARG A 311 10.49 -17.04 -4.42
CA ARG A 311 10.26 -17.05 -2.98
C ARG A 311 10.49 -15.67 -2.32
N GLU A 312 11.51 -14.95 -2.76
CA GLU A 312 11.97 -13.71 -2.15
C GLU A 312 11.02 -12.53 -2.43
N TYR A 313 9.98 -12.73 -3.26
CA TYR A 313 8.96 -11.70 -3.50
C TYR A 313 8.08 -11.48 -2.27
N SER A 314 7.53 -12.54 -1.67
CA SER A 314 6.62 -12.46 -0.51
C SER A 314 7.08 -13.27 0.69
N GLN A 315 7.47 -14.53 0.49
CA GLN A 315 7.63 -15.51 1.58
C GLN A 315 8.69 -15.14 2.62
N VAL A 316 9.75 -14.44 2.21
CA VAL A 316 10.81 -14.01 3.14
C VAL A 316 10.35 -12.96 4.14
N TYR A 317 9.21 -12.34 3.88
CA TYR A 317 8.59 -11.33 4.75
C TYR A 317 7.50 -11.90 5.66
N PHE A 318 7.27 -13.23 5.65
CA PHE A 318 6.39 -13.92 6.59
C PHE A 318 7.14 -14.19 7.91
N ASP A 319 7.63 -13.13 8.51
CA ASP A 319 8.61 -13.14 9.61
C ASP A 319 8.05 -12.58 10.93
N ASN A 320 6.75 -12.26 10.96
CA ASN A 320 6.09 -11.58 12.06
C ASN A 320 6.74 -10.23 12.45
N GLN A 321 7.37 -9.57 11.46
CA GLN A 321 7.95 -8.24 11.65
C GLN A 321 7.31 -7.19 10.73
N HIS A 322 6.55 -7.63 9.70
CA HIS A 322 5.88 -6.75 8.76
C HIS A 322 4.37 -6.73 9.01
N ARG A 323 3.81 -5.54 9.08
CA ARG A 323 2.35 -5.32 9.16
C ARG A 323 1.77 -5.13 7.78
N VAL A 324 0.54 -5.61 7.59
CA VAL A 324 -0.18 -5.47 6.32
C VAL A 324 -0.76 -4.07 6.18
N LEU A 325 -0.64 -3.52 4.98
CA LEU A 325 -1.36 -2.33 4.53
C LEU A 325 -2.28 -2.69 3.36
N ARG A 326 -3.38 -1.98 3.27
CA ARG A 326 -4.42 -2.20 2.26
C ARG A 326 -4.77 -0.89 1.53
N GLY A 327 -5.35 -0.99 0.34
CA GLY A 327 -6.06 0.08 -0.34
C GLY A 327 -5.30 0.86 -1.40
N GLY A 328 -3.98 0.96 -1.34
CA GLY A 328 -3.23 1.85 -2.23
C GLY A 328 -3.24 3.30 -1.77
N SER A 329 -2.47 4.14 -2.43
CA SER A 329 -2.36 5.58 -2.17
C SER A 329 -2.63 6.41 -3.44
N TRP A 330 -2.56 7.72 -3.33
CA TRP A 330 -2.75 8.64 -4.47
C TRP A 330 -1.69 8.49 -5.59
N VAL A 331 -0.58 7.79 -5.34
CA VAL A 331 0.44 7.47 -6.37
C VAL A 331 0.29 6.06 -6.93
N THR A 332 -0.53 5.20 -6.33
CA THR A 332 -0.65 3.80 -6.72
C THR A 332 -1.27 3.67 -8.12
N ARG A 333 -0.64 2.85 -8.97
CA ARG A 333 -1.10 2.61 -10.35
C ARG A 333 -2.38 1.76 -10.38
N PRO A 334 -3.27 1.94 -11.38
CA PRO A 334 -4.59 1.29 -11.41
C PRO A 334 -4.55 -0.23 -11.39
N TRP A 335 -3.54 -0.86 -11.98
CA TRP A 335 -3.39 -2.33 -12.00
C TRP A 335 -2.87 -2.93 -10.69
N VAL A 336 -2.50 -2.10 -9.72
CA VAL A 336 -2.21 -2.50 -8.33
C VAL A 336 -3.44 -2.30 -7.44
N LEU A 337 -4.30 -1.33 -7.76
CA LEU A 337 -5.52 -1.06 -6.97
C LEU A 337 -6.51 -2.22 -7.10
N ARG A 338 -6.82 -2.86 -5.99
CA ARG A 338 -7.91 -3.82 -5.81
C ARG A 338 -8.09 -4.18 -4.33
N ASN A 339 -9.26 -4.65 -3.95
CA ASN A 339 -9.59 -4.97 -2.55
C ASN A 339 -8.64 -6.02 -1.94
N SER A 340 -8.14 -6.96 -2.74
CA SER A 340 -7.31 -8.06 -2.28
C SER A 340 -5.81 -7.73 -2.21
N PHE A 341 -5.35 -6.64 -2.84
CA PHE A 341 -3.91 -6.33 -2.87
C PHE A 341 -3.37 -6.07 -1.47
N ARG A 342 -2.21 -6.67 -1.18
CA ARG A 342 -1.54 -6.60 0.12
C ARG A 342 -0.19 -5.94 -0.04
N ASN A 343 0.07 -4.88 0.74
CA ASN A 343 1.38 -4.28 0.91
C ASN A 343 1.86 -4.54 2.34
N TRP A 344 3.16 -4.46 2.59
CA TRP A 344 3.71 -4.77 3.90
C TRP A 344 4.96 -3.95 4.20
N TYR A 345 5.06 -3.48 5.45
CA TYR A 345 6.21 -2.74 5.95
C TYR A 345 6.45 -3.02 7.43
N TYR A 346 7.67 -2.74 7.90
CA TYR A 346 7.95 -2.73 9.34
C TYR A 346 7.06 -1.72 10.07
N PRO A 347 6.64 -2.01 11.32
CA PRO A 347 5.78 -1.12 12.12
C PRO A 347 6.35 0.29 12.32
N THR A 348 7.65 0.46 12.13
CA THR A 348 8.38 1.72 12.34
C THR A 348 8.39 2.65 11.12
N VAL A 349 8.00 2.16 9.95
CA VAL A 349 8.10 2.91 8.68
C VAL A 349 7.06 4.03 8.64
N ARG A 350 7.48 5.22 8.26
CA ARG A 350 6.67 6.45 8.17
C ARG A 350 6.77 7.14 6.81
N GLU A 351 7.76 6.77 6.02
CA GLU A 351 8.12 7.42 4.76
C GLU A 351 7.13 7.13 3.63
N ILE A 352 6.26 6.16 3.83
CA ILE A 352 5.22 5.74 2.88
C ILE A 352 3.96 6.61 3.03
N PHE A 353 3.15 6.68 1.98
CA PHE A 353 1.87 7.41 2.01
C PHE A 353 0.79 6.58 2.70
N ALA A 354 1.02 6.27 3.97
CA ALA A 354 0.14 5.46 4.78
C ALA A 354 -0.50 6.24 5.92
N GLY A 355 -1.81 6.12 5.99
CA GLY A 355 -2.67 6.48 7.10
C GLY A 355 -3.36 5.22 7.64
N PHE A 356 -4.58 5.34 8.13
CA PHE A 356 -5.36 4.23 8.70
C PHE A 356 -6.82 4.63 8.93
N ARG A 357 -7.66 3.63 9.12
CA ARG A 357 -8.99 3.77 9.75
C ARG A 357 -9.07 2.88 10.98
N CYS A 358 -10.04 3.12 11.85
CA CYS A 358 -10.23 2.32 13.04
C CYS A 358 -11.40 1.35 12.91
N ALA A 359 -11.37 0.30 13.74
CA ALA A 359 -12.44 -0.65 13.93
C ALA A 359 -12.80 -0.76 15.43
N LYS A 360 -13.94 -1.36 15.73
CA LYS A 360 -14.38 -1.69 17.08
C LYS A 360 -15.08 -3.04 17.05
N SER A 361 -14.78 -3.90 17.99
CA SER A 361 -15.53 -5.15 18.18
C SER A 361 -16.93 -4.84 18.72
N GLU A 362 -17.91 -5.71 18.45
CA GLU A 362 -19.20 -5.65 19.16
C GLU A 362 -18.97 -6.14 20.60
N ASP A 363 -19.47 -5.39 21.58
CA ASP A 363 -19.37 -5.70 23.01
C ASP A 363 -20.25 -6.90 23.37
#